data_35675ec721a5dabb385ed1d67994d270
#
_entry.id   35675ec721a5dabb385ed1d67994d270
#
_cell.length_a   1.000
_cell.length_b   1.000
_cell.length_c   1.000
_cell.angle_alpha   90.00
_cell.angle_beta   90.00
_cell.angle_gamma   90.00
#
_symmetry.space_group_name_H-M   'P 1'
#
loop_
_entity.id
_entity.type
_entity.pdbx_description
1 polymer ?
#
loop_
_entity_poly.entity_id
_entity_poly.type
_entity_poly.pdbx_seq_one_letter_code
_entity_poly.pdbx_strand_id
1 'polypeptide(L)'
;LWMPGGSLVLKSSGFLLEGYELLCRMFLRLPNAVVVTGKPEIWKIVIYYCLLFVFVMWWRRKIIEKKMEEKKGRWKKEVQNRVWNWKQKVGSVLWITGLALILIIEIGKEELEVTFLDVGQGDGIFLQTDTGLTCMIDGGSTDIKQVGKYRIEPFLKSKGVRKLDYVFVTHGDQDHLNGIVELMERQAYGISIDTLVLPRKDVWDDTLWQLAYQADMQGGSVIRRLSTGSWTSF
;
A
#
# COMPACT_ATOMS: atom_id res chain seq x y z
N LEU A 1 -45.37 8.57 -9.23
CA LEU A 1 -45.05 7.50 -8.27
C LEU A 1 -44.27 8.11 -7.12
N TRP A 2 -44.92 8.21 -5.98
CA TRP A 2 -44.42 8.82 -4.76
C TRP A 2 -43.42 7.90 -4.05
N MET A 3 -42.16 8.33 -3.91
CA MET A 3 -41.13 7.59 -3.18
C MET A 3 -40.48 8.45 -2.06
N PRO A 4 -41.16 8.76 -0.97
CA PRO A 4 -40.54 9.47 0.14
C PRO A 4 -39.51 8.60 0.90
N GLY A 5 -39.69 7.27 0.90
CA GLY A 5 -38.75 6.34 1.53
C GLY A 5 -37.37 6.24 0.83
N GLY A 6 -37.34 6.34 -0.48
CA GLY A 6 -36.08 6.27 -1.24
C GLY A 6 -35.15 7.45 -0.96
N SER A 7 -35.69 8.65 -0.81
CA SER A 7 -34.89 9.84 -0.49
C SER A 7 -34.28 9.79 0.91
N LEU A 8 -34.99 9.18 1.88
CA LEU A 8 -34.48 9.03 3.24
C LEU A 8 -33.32 8.02 3.31
N VAL A 9 -33.46 6.90 2.60
CA VAL A 9 -32.39 5.89 2.50
C VAL A 9 -31.15 6.46 1.83
N LEU A 10 -31.30 7.21 0.72
CA LEU A 10 -30.19 7.88 0.03
C LEU A 10 -29.51 8.94 0.92
N LYS A 11 -30.25 9.73 1.67
CA LYS A 11 -29.68 10.71 2.60
C LYS A 11 -28.93 10.04 3.75
N SER A 12 -29.48 8.95 4.32
CA SER A 12 -28.80 8.21 5.40
C SER A 12 -27.54 7.51 4.90
N SER A 13 -27.53 6.95 3.69
CA SER A 13 -26.33 6.38 3.09
C SER A 13 -25.26 7.43 2.76
N GLY A 14 -25.67 8.62 2.32
CA GLY A 14 -24.78 9.77 2.12
C GLY A 14 -24.09 10.18 3.43
N PHE A 15 -24.86 10.33 4.52
CA PHE A 15 -24.29 10.66 5.83
C PHE A 15 -23.32 9.60 6.36
N LEU A 16 -23.61 8.31 6.14
CA LEU A 16 -22.69 7.23 6.51
C LEU A 16 -21.39 7.26 5.70
N LEU A 17 -21.48 7.56 4.39
CA LEU A 17 -20.32 7.70 3.52
C LEU A 17 -19.45 8.90 3.91
N GLU A 18 -20.06 10.06 4.21
CA GLU A 18 -19.34 11.23 4.71
C GLU A 18 -18.63 10.95 6.04
N GLY A 19 -19.31 10.26 6.96
CA GLY A 19 -18.73 9.82 8.23
C GLY A 19 -17.56 8.86 8.04
N TYR A 20 -17.69 7.90 7.13
CA TYR A 20 -16.61 6.99 6.76
C TYR A 20 -15.41 7.74 6.13
N GLU A 21 -15.67 8.65 5.21
CA GLU A 21 -14.63 9.47 4.59
C GLU A 21 -13.88 10.33 5.61
N LEU A 22 -14.62 10.95 6.56
CA LEU A 22 -14.02 11.72 7.64
C LEU A 22 -13.10 10.85 8.51
N LEU A 23 -13.55 9.65 8.88
CA LEU A 23 -12.75 8.69 9.64
C LEU A 23 -11.48 8.29 8.85
N CYS A 24 -11.60 7.96 7.57
CA CYS A 24 -10.44 7.63 6.73
C CYS A 24 -9.43 8.78 6.67
N ARG A 25 -9.90 10.02 6.50
CA ARG A 25 -9.03 11.21 6.51
C ARG A 25 -8.34 11.42 7.86
N MET A 26 -9.03 11.16 8.96
CA MET A 26 -8.42 11.22 10.31
C MET A 26 -7.33 10.15 10.47
N PHE A 27 -7.58 8.91 10.05
CA PHE A 27 -6.59 7.83 10.12
C PHE A 27 -5.36 8.09 9.24
N LEU A 28 -5.54 8.65 8.04
CA LEU A 28 -4.42 9.01 7.16
C LEU A 28 -3.47 10.07 7.75
N ARG A 29 -3.90 10.83 8.77
CA ARG A 29 -3.03 11.78 9.49
C ARG A 29 -2.12 11.11 10.52
N LEU A 30 -2.38 9.84 10.85
CA LEU A 30 -1.52 9.11 11.77
C LEU A 30 -0.23 8.68 11.08
N PRO A 31 0.93 8.77 11.75
CA PRO A 31 2.17 8.25 11.20
C PRO A 31 2.03 6.75 10.95
N ASN A 32 2.56 6.28 9.83
CA ASN A 32 2.47 4.87 9.40
C ASN A 32 1.05 4.31 9.22
N ALA A 33 0.06 5.17 8.95
CA ALA A 33 -1.32 4.75 8.71
C ALA A 33 -1.47 3.85 7.46
N VAL A 34 -0.59 4.02 6.48
CA VAL A 34 -0.56 3.22 5.26
C VAL A 34 0.62 2.25 5.30
N VAL A 35 0.34 0.97 5.23
CA VAL A 35 1.34 -0.10 5.15
C VAL A 35 1.23 -0.76 3.78
N VAL A 36 2.26 -0.59 2.96
CA VAL A 36 2.36 -1.26 1.65
C VAL A 36 3.06 -2.60 1.88
N THR A 37 2.38 -3.70 1.60
CA THR A 37 2.84 -5.06 1.90
C THR A 37 3.19 -5.89 0.66
N GLY A 38 2.99 -5.34 -0.52
CA GLY A 38 3.14 -6.09 -1.75
C GLY A 38 2.01 -7.13 -1.99
N LYS A 39 2.11 -7.85 -3.08
CA LYS A 39 1.20 -8.95 -3.42
C LYS A 39 1.76 -10.26 -2.84
N PRO A 40 1.06 -10.90 -1.89
CA PRO A 40 1.55 -12.15 -1.32
C PRO A 40 1.56 -13.26 -2.39
N GLU A 41 2.58 -14.12 -2.35
CA GLU A 41 2.68 -15.29 -3.20
C GLU A 41 1.58 -16.31 -2.87
N ILE A 42 1.13 -17.08 -3.87
CA ILE A 42 0.01 -18.02 -3.74
C ILE A 42 0.25 -19.03 -2.60
N TRP A 43 1.47 -19.52 -2.43
CA TRP A 43 1.79 -20.47 -1.37
C TRP A 43 1.60 -19.87 0.04
N LYS A 44 1.90 -18.58 0.25
CA LYS A 44 1.66 -17.87 1.52
C LYS A 44 0.15 -17.82 1.82
N ILE A 45 -0.66 -17.55 0.81
CA ILE A 45 -2.13 -17.52 0.91
C ILE A 45 -2.64 -18.91 1.30
N VAL A 46 -2.14 -19.97 0.65
CA VAL A 46 -2.53 -21.36 0.96
C VAL A 46 -2.17 -21.72 2.41
N ILE A 47 -0.94 -21.45 2.83
CA ILE A 47 -0.49 -21.70 4.21
C ILE A 47 -1.37 -20.94 5.21
N TYR A 48 -1.65 -19.65 4.94
CA TYR A 48 -2.52 -18.85 5.80
C TYR A 48 -3.88 -19.51 6.01
N TYR A 49 -4.56 -19.91 4.94
CA TYR A 49 -5.89 -20.53 5.04
C TYR A 49 -5.84 -21.91 5.69
N CYS A 50 -4.81 -22.72 5.42
CA CYS A 50 -4.61 -24.00 6.10
C CYS A 50 -4.45 -23.83 7.61
N LEU A 51 -3.60 -22.91 8.04
CA LEU A 51 -3.39 -22.62 9.46
C LEU A 51 -4.64 -22.01 10.10
N LEU A 52 -5.36 -21.14 9.40
CA LEU A 52 -6.63 -20.59 9.86
C LEU A 52 -7.68 -21.70 10.05
N PHE A 53 -7.78 -22.64 9.10
CA PHE A 53 -8.68 -23.79 9.20
C PHE A 53 -8.34 -24.68 10.41
N VAL A 54 -7.07 -25.01 10.59
CA VAL A 54 -6.60 -25.81 11.76
C VAL A 54 -6.93 -25.07 13.06
N PHE A 55 -6.71 -23.75 13.11
CA PHE A 55 -7.05 -22.95 14.27
C PHE A 55 -8.54 -22.95 14.56
N VAL A 56 -9.40 -22.79 13.56
CA VAL A 56 -10.86 -22.81 13.72
C VAL A 56 -11.34 -24.18 14.21
N MET A 57 -10.78 -25.25 13.66
CA MET A 57 -11.12 -26.63 14.09
C MET A 57 -10.71 -26.88 15.54
N TRP A 58 -9.48 -26.48 15.91
CA TRP A 58 -8.99 -26.57 17.29
C TRP A 58 -9.86 -25.75 18.24
N TRP A 59 -10.22 -24.50 17.86
CA TRP A 59 -11.08 -23.61 18.64
C TRP A 59 -12.47 -24.21 18.86
N ARG A 60 -13.09 -24.76 17.80
CA ARG A 60 -14.38 -25.45 17.89
C ARG A 60 -14.33 -26.64 18.83
N ARG A 61 -13.27 -27.46 18.78
CA ARG A 61 -13.09 -28.59 19.72
C ARG A 61 -13.04 -28.10 21.16
N LYS A 62 -12.28 -27.03 21.44
CA LYS A 62 -12.17 -26.44 22.78
C LYS A 62 -13.51 -25.92 23.31
N ILE A 63 -14.34 -25.30 22.46
CA ILE A 63 -15.68 -24.86 22.84
C ILE A 63 -16.58 -26.05 23.17
N ILE A 64 -16.53 -27.12 22.38
CA ILE A 64 -17.33 -28.32 22.60
C ILE A 64 -16.91 -29.02 23.88
N GLU A 65 -15.62 -29.22 24.12
CA GLU A 65 -15.06 -29.80 25.34
C GLU A 65 -15.56 -29.03 26.58
N LYS A 66 -15.49 -27.71 26.55
CA LYS A 66 -15.94 -26.83 27.63
C LYS A 66 -17.45 -27.00 27.90
N LYS A 67 -18.28 -27.01 26.86
CA LYS A 67 -19.73 -27.25 27.02
C LYS A 67 -20.07 -28.60 27.62
N MET A 68 -19.26 -29.63 27.33
CA MET A 68 -19.41 -30.98 27.88
C MET A 68 -19.01 -31.04 29.39
N GLU A 69 -17.94 -30.31 29.76
CA GLU A 69 -17.51 -30.20 31.16
C GLU A 69 -18.50 -29.38 32.02
N GLU A 70 -19.09 -28.32 31.50
CA GLU A 70 -20.11 -27.53 32.21
C GLU A 70 -21.35 -28.32 32.54
N LYS A 71 -21.69 -29.36 31.77
CA LYS A 71 -22.78 -30.28 32.07
C LYS A 71 -22.44 -31.28 33.23
N LYS A 72 -21.17 -31.47 33.57
CA LYS A 72 -20.71 -32.43 34.57
C LYS A 72 -20.47 -31.87 35.98
N GLY A 73 -20.38 -30.52 36.18
CA GLY A 73 -20.10 -29.99 37.51
C GLY A 73 -20.31 -28.49 37.67
N ARG A 74 -21.28 -28.12 38.47
CA ARG A 74 -21.89 -26.79 38.44
C ARG A 74 -21.37 -25.72 39.44
N TRP A 75 -20.44 -25.94 40.36
CA TRP A 75 -20.34 -25.02 41.50
C TRP A 75 -18.97 -24.48 41.94
N LYS A 76 -17.81 -24.75 41.25
CA LYS A 76 -16.50 -24.22 41.66
C LYS A 76 -15.70 -23.40 40.59
N LYS A 77 -16.34 -22.99 39.48
CA LYS A 77 -15.57 -22.57 38.26
C LYS A 77 -15.75 -21.12 37.78
N GLU A 78 -16.42 -20.25 38.47
CA GLU A 78 -16.74 -18.92 37.87
C GLU A 78 -15.52 -17.99 37.76
N VAL A 79 -14.65 -17.97 38.77
CA VAL A 79 -13.42 -17.14 38.74
C VAL A 79 -12.36 -17.76 37.83
N GLN A 80 -12.18 -19.07 37.90
CA GLN A 80 -11.25 -19.82 37.05
C GLN A 80 -11.63 -19.69 35.55
N ASN A 81 -12.92 -19.67 35.24
CA ASN A 81 -13.43 -19.52 33.89
C ASN A 81 -13.20 -18.10 33.31
N ARG A 82 -13.20 -17.05 34.14
CA ARG A 82 -12.95 -15.68 33.68
C ARG A 82 -11.49 -15.50 33.23
N VAL A 83 -10.52 -15.96 34.00
CA VAL A 83 -9.10 -15.92 33.68
C VAL A 83 -8.76 -16.82 32.48
N TRP A 84 -9.35 -18.00 32.40
CA TRP A 84 -9.18 -18.92 31.27
C TRP A 84 -9.72 -18.34 29.97
N ASN A 85 -10.89 -17.72 29.98
CA ASN A 85 -11.48 -17.05 28.81
C ASN A 85 -10.61 -15.89 28.32
N TRP A 86 -9.99 -15.14 29.22
CA TRP A 86 -9.09 -14.04 28.84
C TRP A 86 -7.84 -14.57 28.15
N LYS A 87 -7.18 -15.57 28.73
CA LYS A 87 -5.98 -16.22 28.10
C LYS A 87 -6.28 -16.80 26.73
N GLN A 88 -7.46 -17.43 26.55
CA GLN A 88 -7.87 -17.93 25.25
C GLN A 88 -8.11 -16.82 24.22
N LYS A 89 -8.74 -15.72 24.63
CA LYS A 89 -8.93 -14.57 23.75
C LYS A 89 -7.61 -13.93 23.32
N VAL A 90 -6.70 -13.73 24.26
CA VAL A 90 -5.35 -13.22 23.96
C VAL A 90 -4.60 -14.18 23.04
N GLY A 91 -4.61 -15.47 23.32
CA GLY A 91 -3.98 -16.48 22.47
C GLY A 91 -4.54 -16.48 21.04
N SER A 92 -5.86 -16.34 20.87
CA SER A 92 -6.47 -16.28 19.53
C SER A 92 -6.09 -15.03 18.77
N VAL A 93 -6.03 -13.87 19.45
CA VAL A 93 -5.58 -12.63 18.83
C VAL A 93 -4.12 -12.75 18.39
N LEU A 94 -3.25 -13.27 19.25
CA LEU A 94 -1.84 -13.48 18.91
C LEU A 94 -1.67 -14.43 17.72
N TRP A 95 -2.47 -15.50 17.64
CA TRP A 95 -2.46 -16.43 16.53
C TRP A 95 -2.89 -15.75 15.22
N ILE A 96 -4.00 -15.02 15.23
CA ILE A 96 -4.50 -14.31 14.05
C ILE A 96 -3.49 -13.25 13.61
N THR A 97 -2.89 -12.50 14.57
CA THR A 97 -1.86 -11.51 14.25
C THR A 97 -0.61 -12.18 13.67
N GLY A 98 -0.16 -13.31 14.25
CA GLY A 98 0.97 -14.08 13.73
C GLY A 98 0.73 -14.58 12.30
N LEU A 99 -0.48 -15.09 12.02
CA LEU A 99 -0.87 -15.51 10.67
C LEU A 99 -0.89 -14.34 9.68
N ALA A 100 -1.39 -13.18 10.09
CA ALA A 100 -1.38 -11.99 9.26
C ALA A 100 0.04 -11.52 8.94
N LEU A 101 0.97 -11.63 9.91
CA LEU A 101 2.38 -11.27 9.71
C LEU A 101 3.07 -12.15 8.65
N ILE A 102 2.69 -13.43 8.51
CA ILE A 102 3.25 -14.31 7.46
C ILE A 102 2.98 -13.76 6.05
N LEU A 103 1.84 -13.11 5.84
CA LEU A 103 1.49 -12.50 4.55
C LEU A 103 2.31 -11.24 4.26
N ILE A 104 2.81 -10.57 5.30
CA ILE A 104 3.52 -9.29 5.21
C ILE A 104 5.02 -9.48 5.00
N ILE A 105 5.58 -10.64 5.39
CA ILE A 105 7.01 -10.92 5.25
C ILE A 105 7.33 -11.12 3.78
N GLU A 106 8.04 -10.16 3.19
CA GLU A 106 8.63 -10.31 1.87
C GLU A 106 10.00 -10.98 2.01
N ILE A 107 10.21 -12.03 1.23
CA ILE A 107 11.54 -12.63 1.07
C ILE A 107 12.21 -11.81 -0.04
N GLY A 108 13.37 -11.23 0.26
CA GLY A 108 14.12 -10.39 -0.67
C GLY A 108 14.30 -11.07 -2.04
N LYS A 109 14.30 -10.29 -3.10
CA LYS A 109 14.60 -10.77 -4.45
C LYS A 109 16.11 -10.69 -4.64
N GLU A 110 16.68 -11.74 -5.18
CA GLU A 110 18.14 -11.85 -5.40
C GLU A 110 18.56 -11.36 -6.79
N GLU A 111 17.67 -10.80 -7.61
CA GLU A 111 17.94 -10.45 -9.00
C GLU A 111 17.47 -9.04 -9.34
N LEU A 112 18.17 -8.41 -10.31
CA LEU A 112 17.72 -7.17 -10.93
C LEU A 112 16.42 -7.43 -11.69
N GLU A 113 15.36 -6.74 -11.29
CA GLU A 113 14.08 -6.76 -11.99
C GLU A 113 13.91 -5.46 -12.80
N VAL A 114 13.63 -5.60 -14.09
CA VAL A 114 13.25 -4.49 -14.99
C VAL A 114 11.85 -4.77 -15.51
N THR A 115 10.93 -3.85 -15.28
CA THR A 115 9.54 -3.98 -15.73
C THR A 115 9.15 -2.77 -16.55
N PHE A 116 8.70 -3.01 -17.79
CA PHE A 116 8.03 -2.02 -18.62
C PHE A 116 6.56 -1.97 -18.24
N LEU A 117 6.07 -0.81 -17.86
CA LEU A 117 4.69 -0.64 -17.39
C LEU A 117 3.74 -0.47 -18.58
N ASP A 118 2.59 -1.10 -18.50
CA ASP A 118 1.48 -0.85 -19.43
C ASP A 118 0.79 0.48 -19.07
N VAL A 119 1.39 1.56 -19.53
CA VAL A 119 0.88 2.93 -19.35
C VAL A 119 0.09 3.44 -20.56
N GLY A 120 -0.14 2.60 -21.59
CA GLY A 120 -0.76 2.99 -22.86
C GLY A 120 0.22 3.75 -23.73
N GLN A 121 -0.20 4.84 -24.36
CA GLN A 121 0.69 5.68 -25.16
C GLN A 121 1.52 6.58 -24.24
N GLY A 122 2.73 6.12 -23.91
CA GLY A 122 3.68 6.79 -23.03
C GLY A 122 4.75 5.82 -22.55
N ASP A 123 5.63 6.29 -21.69
CA ASP A 123 6.74 5.52 -21.16
C ASP A 123 6.68 5.39 -19.63
N GLY A 124 7.08 4.22 -19.15
CA GLY A 124 7.23 3.95 -17.72
C GLY A 124 8.03 2.69 -17.50
N ILE A 125 9.22 2.81 -16.92
CA ILE A 125 10.12 1.69 -16.65
C ILE A 125 10.41 1.66 -15.16
N PHE A 126 10.14 0.53 -14.52
CA PHE A 126 10.47 0.29 -13.13
C PHE A 126 11.68 -0.65 -13.04
N LEU A 127 12.63 -0.31 -12.17
CA LEU A 127 13.79 -1.14 -11.86
C LEU A 127 13.84 -1.38 -10.35
N GLN A 128 14.16 -2.62 -9.98
CA GLN A 128 14.45 -2.98 -8.60
C GLN A 128 15.71 -3.84 -8.58
N THR A 129 16.71 -3.43 -7.80
CA THR A 129 17.95 -4.19 -7.64
C THR A 129 17.80 -5.31 -6.62
N ASP A 130 18.75 -6.23 -6.60
CA ASP A 130 18.92 -7.27 -5.57
C ASP A 130 19.06 -6.69 -4.16
N THR A 131 19.68 -5.52 -4.04
CA THR A 131 19.82 -4.78 -2.77
C THR A 131 18.52 -4.08 -2.32
N GLY A 132 17.46 -4.13 -3.16
CA GLY A 132 16.17 -3.51 -2.87
C GLY A 132 16.07 -2.02 -3.26
N LEU A 133 17.09 -1.46 -3.93
CA LEU A 133 17.03 -0.11 -4.48
C LEU A 133 15.98 -0.07 -5.60
N THR A 134 15.12 0.95 -5.56
CA THR A 134 14.01 1.11 -6.49
C THR A 134 14.19 2.36 -7.34
N CYS A 135 13.98 2.20 -8.63
CA CYS A 135 14.12 3.27 -9.59
C CYS A 135 12.95 3.26 -10.57
N MET A 136 12.52 4.44 -10.99
CA MET A 136 11.55 4.61 -12.06
C MET A 136 12.11 5.59 -13.10
N ILE A 137 11.94 5.25 -14.38
CA ILE A 137 12.29 6.11 -15.51
C ILE A 137 11.00 6.43 -16.24
N ASP A 138 10.65 7.71 -16.24
CA ASP A 138 9.39 8.24 -16.74
C ASP A 138 8.15 7.56 -16.12
N GLY A 139 6.99 8.02 -16.46
CA GLY A 139 5.73 7.48 -15.95
C GLY A 139 4.57 8.34 -16.39
N GLY A 140 4.32 8.36 -17.70
CA GLY A 140 3.27 9.18 -18.27
C GLY A 140 2.40 8.42 -19.25
N SER A 141 1.33 9.08 -19.69
CA SER A 141 0.43 8.58 -20.73
C SER A 141 -0.37 9.72 -21.36
N THR A 142 -0.59 9.65 -22.67
CA THR A 142 -1.50 10.56 -23.36
C THR A 142 -2.93 10.03 -23.48
N ASP A 143 -3.12 8.72 -23.39
CA ASP A 143 -4.44 8.06 -23.59
C ASP A 143 -5.05 7.56 -22.27
N ILE A 144 -4.25 7.25 -21.25
CA ILE A 144 -4.76 6.78 -19.96
C ILE A 144 -4.86 7.96 -18.96
N LYS A 145 -6.10 8.31 -18.62
CA LYS A 145 -6.35 9.33 -17.59
C LYS A 145 -5.94 8.83 -16.20
N GLN A 146 -5.27 9.68 -15.44
CA GLN A 146 -4.79 9.37 -14.09
C GLN A 146 -3.92 8.09 -14.05
N VAL A 147 -2.98 8.00 -14.99
CA VAL A 147 -2.09 6.85 -15.14
C VAL A 147 -1.28 6.55 -13.87
N GLY A 148 -0.84 7.57 -13.16
CA GLY A 148 -0.18 7.46 -11.86
C GLY A 148 -1.04 6.73 -10.85
N LYS A 149 -2.30 7.14 -10.71
CA LYS A 149 -3.27 6.59 -9.76
C LYS A 149 -3.74 5.17 -10.11
N TYR A 150 -4.00 4.90 -11.38
CA TYR A 150 -4.68 3.65 -11.77
C TYR A 150 -3.77 2.57 -12.36
N ARG A 151 -2.53 2.92 -12.73
CA ARG A 151 -1.55 1.99 -13.28
C ARG A 151 -0.29 1.91 -12.43
N ILE A 152 0.40 3.04 -12.23
CA ILE A 152 1.72 3.06 -11.60
C ILE A 152 1.62 2.78 -10.09
N GLU A 153 0.79 3.52 -9.36
CA GLU A 153 0.63 3.35 -7.91
C GLU A 153 0.19 1.92 -7.52
N PRO A 154 -0.83 1.29 -8.16
CA PRO A 154 -1.20 -0.09 -7.88
C PRO A 154 -0.10 -1.09 -8.20
N PHE A 155 0.66 -0.88 -9.28
CA PHE A 155 1.81 -1.71 -9.62
C PHE A 155 2.87 -1.65 -8.51
N LEU A 156 3.32 -0.45 -8.13
CA LEU A 156 4.31 -0.25 -7.08
C LEU A 156 3.86 -0.87 -5.75
N LYS A 157 2.60 -0.67 -5.38
CA LYS A 157 2.01 -1.29 -4.19
C LYS A 157 2.00 -2.81 -4.27
N SER A 158 1.73 -3.38 -5.45
CA SER A 158 1.77 -4.83 -5.65
C SER A 158 3.17 -5.43 -5.48
N LYS A 159 4.21 -4.63 -5.74
CA LYS A 159 5.62 -4.97 -5.54
C LYS A 159 6.11 -4.72 -4.11
N GLY A 160 5.27 -4.19 -3.22
CA GLY A 160 5.66 -3.82 -1.85
C GLY A 160 6.49 -2.53 -1.76
N VAL A 161 6.58 -1.79 -2.86
CA VAL A 161 7.37 -0.54 -2.93
C VAL A 161 6.65 0.55 -2.16
N ARG A 162 7.29 1.07 -1.13
CA ARG A 162 6.83 2.21 -0.33
C ARG A 162 7.50 3.51 -0.71
N LYS A 163 8.70 3.40 -1.26
CA LYS A 163 9.56 4.51 -1.62
C LYS A 163 10.22 4.20 -2.96
N LEU A 164 10.24 5.18 -3.84
CA LEU A 164 11.13 5.19 -5.00
C LEU A 164 12.38 5.96 -4.61
N ASP A 165 13.53 5.27 -4.63
CA ASP A 165 14.80 5.89 -4.31
C ASP A 165 15.21 6.90 -5.38
N TYR A 166 14.93 6.59 -6.64
CA TYR A 166 15.18 7.47 -7.76
C TYR A 166 14.01 7.46 -8.74
N VAL A 167 13.63 8.65 -9.19
CA VAL A 167 12.73 8.83 -10.33
C VAL A 167 13.43 9.71 -11.35
N PHE A 168 13.70 9.15 -12.52
CA PHE A 168 14.27 9.85 -13.65
C PHE A 168 13.17 10.35 -14.56
N VAL A 169 13.21 11.62 -14.90
CA VAL A 169 12.34 12.22 -15.92
C VAL A 169 13.21 12.62 -17.09
N THR A 170 12.93 12.06 -18.26
CA THR A 170 13.75 12.31 -19.47
C THR A 170 13.44 13.65 -20.12
N HIS A 171 12.16 14.06 -20.16
CA HIS A 171 11.70 15.35 -20.70
C HIS A 171 10.29 15.70 -20.17
N GLY A 172 9.81 16.90 -20.51
CA GLY A 172 8.59 17.47 -19.93
C GLY A 172 7.28 17.09 -20.60
N ASP A 173 7.27 16.17 -21.58
CA ASP A 173 6.05 15.79 -22.29
C ASP A 173 5.13 14.94 -21.40
N GLN A 174 3.81 15.07 -21.62
CA GLN A 174 2.81 14.46 -20.74
C GLN A 174 2.88 12.93 -20.69
N ASP A 175 3.24 12.29 -21.78
CA ASP A 175 3.41 10.84 -21.90
C ASP A 175 4.61 10.29 -21.14
N HIS A 176 5.45 11.15 -20.57
CA HIS A 176 6.58 10.80 -19.71
C HIS A 176 6.38 11.25 -18.26
N LEU A 177 5.56 12.26 -18.01
CA LEU A 177 5.60 13.01 -16.75
C LEU A 177 4.32 12.95 -15.93
N ASN A 178 3.11 12.95 -16.54
CA ASN A 178 1.87 13.20 -15.82
C ASN A 178 1.59 12.21 -14.69
N GLY A 179 1.97 10.94 -14.83
CA GLY A 179 1.85 9.94 -13.77
C GLY A 179 2.82 10.18 -12.61
N ILE A 180 4.01 10.74 -12.86
CA ILE A 180 4.96 11.11 -11.81
C ILE A 180 4.39 12.27 -10.97
N VAL A 181 3.81 13.29 -11.63
CA VAL A 181 3.11 14.39 -10.94
C VAL A 181 2.01 13.85 -10.04
N GLU A 182 1.18 12.94 -10.56
CA GLU A 182 0.12 12.30 -9.78
C GLU A 182 0.66 11.51 -8.58
N LEU A 183 1.76 10.78 -8.72
CA LEU A 183 2.40 10.08 -7.60
C LEU A 183 2.88 11.06 -6.53
N MET A 184 3.48 12.19 -6.93
CA MET A 184 3.95 13.22 -6.00
C MET A 184 2.78 13.82 -5.20
N GLU A 185 1.66 14.13 -5.85
CA GLU A 185 0.46 14.66 -5.19
C GLU A 185 -0.17 13.64 -4.23
N ARG A 186 0.08 12.36 -4.45
CA ARG A 186 -0.53 11.24 -3.73
C ARG A 186 0.38 10.55 -2.72
N GLN A 187 1.51 11.13 -2.35
CA GLN A 187 2.48 10.52 -1.41
C GLN A 187 1.84 10.08 -0.07
N ALA A 188 0.82 10.79 0.40
CA ALA A 188 0.06 10.41 1.61
C ALA A 188 -0.58 9.01 1.53
N TYR A 189 -0.75 8.45 0.33
CA TYR A 189 -1.32 7.12 0.11
C TYR A 189 -0.28 5.98 0.11
N GLY A 190 0.95 6.27 0.50
CA GLY A 190 1.95 5.25 0.87
C GLY A 190 3.10 5.04 -0.08
N ILE A 191 3.25 5.86 -1.13
CA ILE A 191 4.44 5.83 -2.00
C ILE A 191 5.07 7.21 -1.98
N SER A 192 6.32 7.28 -1.52
CA SER A 192 7.13 8.51 -1.53
C SER A 192 8.20 8.44 -2.60
N ILE A 193 8.66 9.59 -3.05
CA ILE A 193 9.80 9.75 -3.95
C ILE A 193 10.93 10.40 -3.15
N ASP A 194 12.08 9.72 -3.09
CA ASP A 194 13.25 10.21 -2.35
C ASP A 194 14.08 11.19 -3.20
N THR A 195 14.41 10.78 -4.41
CA THR A 195 15.23 11.61 -5.31
C THR A 195 14.59 11.71 -6.68
N LEU A 196 14.28 12.92 -7.09
CA LEU A 196 13.85 13.24 -8.45
C LEU A 196 15.07 13.69 -9.26
N VAL A 197 15.32 13.02 -10.37
CA VAL A 197 16.44 13.30 -11.29
C VAL A 197 15.88 13.89 -12.57
N LEU A 198 16.24 15.14 -12.85
CA LEU A 198 15.79 15.88 -14.01
C LEU A 198 16.94 16.07 -15.03
N PRO A 199 16.64 16.26 -16.31
CA PRO A 199 17.63 16.58 -17.31
C PRO A 199 18.35 17.90 -17.03
N ARG A 200 19.31 18.26 -17.85
CA ARG A 200 20.03 19.54 -17.73
C ARG A 200 19.06 20.72 -17.83
N LYS A 201 19.34 21.79 -17.07
CA LYS A 201 18.48 22.98 -17.01
C LYS A 201 18.29 23.70 -18.35
N ASP A 202 19.23 23.58 -19.25
CA ASP A 202 19.19 24.21 -20.57
C ASP A 202 18.10 23.63 -21.49
N VAL A 203 17.57 22.44 -21.17
CA VAL A 203 16.48 21.80 -21.89
C VAL A 203 15.13 21.82 -21.13
N TRP A 204 15.05 22.55 -20.02
CA TRP A 204 13.83 22.61 -19.23
C TRP A 204 12.79 23.51 -19.91
N ASP A 205 11.61 22.95 -20.07
CA ASP A 205 10.37 23.65 -20.39
C ASP A 205 9.62 24.09 -19.11
N ASP A 206 8.48 24.76 -19.30
CA ASP A 206 7.64 25.21 -18.18
C ASP A 206 7.15 24.05 -17.30
N THR A 207 6.94 22.88 -17.88
CA THR A 207 6.47 21.69 -17.19
C THR A 207 7.51 21.15 -16.22
N LEU A 208 8.76 21.03 -16.65
CA LEU A 208 9.88 20.60 -15.79
C LEU A 208 10.17 21.62 -14.69
N TRP A 209 10.01 22.92 -14.98
CA TRP A 209 10.12 23.97 -13.96
C TRP A 209 9.03 23.84 -12.89
N GLN A 210 7.79 23.57 -13.28
CA GLN A 210 6.67 23.35 -12.35
C GLN A 210 6.90 22.09 -11.50
N LEU A 211 7.35 20.98 -12.11
CA LEU A 211 7.67 19.75 -11.40
C LEU A 211 8.77 19.97 -10.35
N ALA A 212 9.85 20.66 -10.73
CA ALA A 212 10.94 20.96 -9.82
C ALA A 212 10.47 21.83 -8.63
N TYR A 213 9.63 22.82 -8.89
CA TYR A 213 9.03 23.66 -7.86
C TYR A 213 8.12 22.86 -6.90
N GLN A 214 7.28 21.98 -7.44
CA GLN A 214 6.41 21.09 -6.62
C GLN A 214 7.23 20.17 -5.73
N ALA A 215 8.31 19.58 -6.26
CA ALA A 215 9.20 18.72 -5.50
C ALA A 215 9.87 19.44 -4.33
N ASP A 216 10.31 20.69 -4.55
CA ASP A 216 10.93 21.53 -3.53
C ASP A 216 9.93 21.92 -2.42
N MET A 217 8.71 22.27 -2.80
CA MET A 217 7.66 22.66 -1.86
C MET A 217 7.15 21.51 -0.98
N GLN A 218 7.19 20.28 -1.47
CA GLN A 218 6.74 19.09 -0.72
C GLN A 218 7.77 18.59 0.31
N GLY A 219 9.00 19.11 0.27
CA GLY A 219 10.01 18.90 1.33
C GLY A 219 10.54 17.46 1.46
N GLY A 220 10.26 16.59 0.49
CA GLY A 220 10.62 15.17 0.56
C GLY A 220 11.50 14.68 -0.59
N SER A 221 11.56 15.40 -1.68
CA SER A 221 12.28 14.96 -2.90
C SER A 221 13.51 15.81 -3.16
N VAL A 222 14.69 15.19 -3.12
CA VAL A 222 15.92 15.87 -3.50
C VAL A 222 16.00 15.94 -5.02
N ILE A 223 16.10 17.15 -5.59
CA ILE A 223 16.25 17.34 -7.02
C ILE A 223 17.74 17.21 -7.37
N ARG A 224 18.10 16.19 -8.12
CA ARG A 224 19.41 16.08 -8.74
C ARG A 224 19.32 16.39 -10.24
N ARG A 225 20.30 17.13 -10.73
CA ARG A 225 20.40 17.52 -12.14
C ARG A 225 21.54 16.76 -12.76
N LEU A 226 21.26 16.10 -13.87
CA LEU A 226 22.32 15.47 -14.66
C LEU A 226 23.19 16.55 -15.30
N SER A 227 24.49 16.54 -15.03
CA SER A 227 25.47 17.34 -15.74
C SER A 227 26.36 16.46 -16.59
N THR A 228 26.79 16.94 -17.76
CA THR A 228 27.74 16.21 -18.60
C THR A 228 29.03 15.92 -17.81
N GLY A 229 29.38 14.64 -17.66
CA GLY A 229 30.62 14.20 -17.02
C GLY A 229 30.54 13.82 -15.54
N SER A 230 29.39 13.97 -14.89
CA SER A 230 29.23 13.49 -13.52
C SER A 230 28.61 12.07 -13.48
N TRP A 231 29.43 11.07 -13.73
CA TRP A 231 29.11 9.70 -13.28
C TRP A 231 29.37 9.67 -11.79
N THR A 232 28.34 9.88 -10.98
CA THR A 232 28.46 9.56 -9.57
C THR A 232 28.31 8.05 -9.44
N SER A 233 29.35 7.37 -8.98
CA SER A 233 29.22 5.99 -8.47
C SER A 233 28.18 6.00 -7.36
N PHE A 234 27.11 5.24 -7.52
CA PHE A 234 26.11 4.95 -6.52
C PHE A 234 26.62 3.92 -5.52
#